data_0910a7b29e1969986d6a0c5f7d08e734
#
_entry.id   0910a7b29e1969986d6a0c5f7d08e734
#
_cell.length_a   1.000
_cell.length_b   1.000
_cell.length_c   1.000
_cell.angle_alpha   90.00
_cell.angle_beta   90.00
_cell.angle_gamma   90.00
#
_symmetry.space_group_name_H-M   'P 1'
#
loop_
_entity.id
_entity.type
_entity.pdbx_description
1 polymer ?
#
loop_
_entity_poly.entity_id
_entity_poly.type
_entity_poly.pdbx_seq_one_letter_code
_entity_poly.pdbx_strand_id
1 'polypeptide(L)'
;MPARADLRDALCARDGLTLATLPEGARVGTGSPRRVAQLKALRPDLELVDIRGNVQTRLARVPGLEQHDDHAPAAAGSPRGDLDAVILACAGLDRLGLDHVITERIDPEVMVPAPGQGALAVEIRAEDESFLGRALLDPEAPVGRLHAALELVDDRDTHVAVTAERALLRRLEAGCAAPIGAVARVTDGEAGAPRIEMTAMVAALDGSRVLRRTSSVQLDPVPADVVGDPAAADEWLEDTLFVAAEALGVHVAEQFVAEGADLLPGTVRGVDRGDGAPRPDDPA
;
A
#
# COMPACT_ATOMS: atom_id res chain seq x y z
N MET A 1 -7.01 12.52 -2.53
CA MET A 1 -6.26 11.81 -1.44
C MET A 1 -5.34 12.80 -0.76
N PRO A 2 -5.32 12.94 0.56
CA PRO A 2 -4.32 13.78 1.25
C PRO A 2 -2.89 13.27 1.05
N ALA A 3 -1.91 14.14 1.32
CA ALA A 3 -0.49 13.78 1.26
C ALA A 3 -0.20 12.49 2.04
N ARG A 4 0.58 11.62 1.43
CA ARG A 4 0.85 10.27 1.93
C ARG A 4 1.67 10.31 3.22
N ALA A 5 1.21 9.62 4.24
CA ALA A 5 2.00 9.38 5.45
C ALA A 5 3.14 8.38 5.18
N ASP A 6 3.98 8.12 6.19
CA ASP A 6 5.07 7.16 6.07
C ASP A 6 4.56 5.78 5.62
N LEU A 7 4.97 5.38 4.43
CA LEU A 7 4.52 4.13 3.78
C LEU A 7 5.26 2.89 4.26
N ARG A 8 6.29 3.03 5.11
CA ARG A 8 7.13 1.93 5.57
C ARG A 8 6.40 1.00 6.54
N ASP A 9 6.89 -0.21 6.62
CA ASP A 9 6.59 -1.12 7.72
C ASP A 9 7.51 -0.78 8.91
N ALA A 10 6.98 -0.92 10.12
CA ALA A 10 7.68 -0.70 11.37
C ALA A 10 7.90 -2.03 12.09
N LEU A 11 9.12 -2.32 12.48
CA LEU A 11 9.41 -3.32 13.49
C LEU A 11 9.29 -2.66 14.88
N CYS A 12 8.51 -3.28 15.76
CA CYS A 12 8.42 -2.92 17.16
C CYS A 12 8.89 -4.16 17.95
N ALA A 13 10.13 -4.13 18.42
CA ALA A 13 10.79 -5.25 19.08
C ALA A 13 11.15 -4.92 20.53
N ARG A 14 11.23 -5.97 21.40
CA ARG A 14 11.80 -5.83 22.72
C ARG A 14 13.27 -5.37 22.63
N ASP A 15 13.74 -4.73 23.67
CA ASP A 15 15.16 -4.38 23.88
C ASP A 15 15.80 -3.54 22.75
N GLY A 16 14.99 -2.85 21.93
CA GLY A 16 15.48 -2.04 20.81
C GLY A 16 16.06 -2.85 19.65
N LEU A 17 15.72 -4.14 19.54
CA LEU A 17 16.21 -5.01 18.46
C LEU A 17 15.72 -4.54 17.09
N THR A 18 16.54 -4.76 16.07
CA THR A 18 16.24 -4.54 14.65
C THR A 18 16.05 -5.87 13.93
N LEU A 19 15.57 -5.86 12.68
CA LEU A 19 15.40 -7.07 11.88
C LEU A 19 16.73 -7.85 11.74
N ALA A 20 17.84 -7.13 11.66
CA ALA A 20 19.17 -7.70 11.56
C ALA A 20 19.67 -8.30 12.89
N THR A 21 19.25 -7.73 14.05
CA THR A 21 19.74 -8.13 15.38
C THR A 21 18.78 -9.05 16.14
N LEU A 22 17.59 -9.31 15.60
CA LEU A 22 16.70 -10.34 16.14
C LEU A 22 17.43 -11.69 16.21
N PRO A 23 17.39 -12.40 17.35
CA PRO A 23 18.03 -13.71 17.48
C PRO A 23 17.41 -14.74 16.55
N GLU A 24 18.16 -15.79 16.25
CA GLU A 24 17.67 -16.97 15.54
C GLU A 24 16.48 -17.59 16.30
N GLY A 25 15.41 -17.94 15.58
CA GLY A 25 14.18 -18.45 16.17
C GLY A 25 13.30 -17.39 16.84
N ALA A 26 13.64 -16.10 16.76
CA ALA A 26 12.81 -15.05 17.35
C ALA A 26 11.37 -15.08 16.80
N ARG A 27 10.40 -14.89 17.70
CA ARG A 27 8.98 -14.94 17.41
C ARG A 27 8.46 -13.58 16.98
N VAL A 28 8.11 -13.44 15.69
CA VAL A 28 7.66 -12.19 15.08
C VAL A 28 6.19 -12.25 14.69
N GLY A 29 5.38 -11.36 15.26
CA GLY A 29 3.94 -11.30 15.02
C GLY A 29 3.57 -10.48 13.80
N THR A 30 2.81 -11.06 12.87
CA THR A 30 2.16 -10.35 11.77
C THR A 30 0.97 -11.15 11.24
N GLY A 31 -0.13 -10.48 10.87
CA GLY A 31 -1.27 -11.09 10.18
C GLY A 31 -1.31 -10.78 8.69
N SER A 32 -0.22 -10.26 8.11
CA SER A 32 -0.15 -9.88 6.70
C SER A 32 0.58 -10.93 5.87
N PRO A 33 -0.07 -11.61 4.90
CA PRO A 33 0.58 -12.56 4.02
C PRO A 33 1.78 -11.97 3.26
N ARG A 34 1.69 -10.69 2.86
CA ARG A 34 2.78 -9.96 2.22
C ARG A 34 4.02 -9.85 3.12
N ARG A 35 3.83 -9.52 4.41
CA ARG A 35 4.93 -9.45 5.39
C ARG A 35 5.50 -10.83 5.68
N VAL A 36 4.63 -11.82 5.88
CA VAL A 36 5.03 -13.22 6.11
C VAL A 36 5.94 -13.71 4.99
N ALA A 37 5.52 -13.56 3.74
CA ALA A 37 6.29 -14.03 2.59
C ALA A 37 7.67 -13.36 2.49
N GLN A 38 7.73 -12.04 2.67
CA GLN A 38 8.99 -11.30 2.63
C GLN A 38 9.91 -11.65 3.81
N LEU A 39 9.36 -11.77 5.03
CA LEU A 39 10.15 -12.17 6.19
C LEU A 39 10.73 -13.56 6.06
N LYS A 40 9.95 -14.53 5.58
CA LYS A 40 10.46 -15.89 5.33
C LYS A 40 11.59 -15.94 4.31
N ALA A 41 11.52 -15.07 3.30
CA ALA A 41 12.58 -14.97 2.31
C ALA A 41 13.86 -14.28 2.87
N LEU A 42 13.69 -13.25 3.71
CA LEU A 42 14.77 -12.46 4.28
C LEU A 42 15.41 -13.13 5.50
N ARG A 43 14.61 -13.73 6.37
CA ARG A 43 14.98 -14.31 7.65
C ARG A 43 14.21 -15.62 7.86
N PRO A 44 14.60 -16.70 7.14
CA PRO A 44 13.92 -18.01 7.22
C PRO A 44 14.04 -18.68 8.59
N ASP A 45 14.95 -18.18 9.43
CA ASP A 45 15.17 -18.61 10.79
C ASP A 45 14.12 -18.11 11.79
N LEU A 46 13.31 -17.09 11.43
CA LEU A 46 12.32 -16.52 12.35
C LEU A 46 11.06 -17.39 12.46
N GLU A 47 10.49 -17.45 13.66
CA GLU A 47 9.16 -18.02 13.90
C GLU A 47 8.09 -16.95 13.67
N LEU A 48 7.32 -17.07 12.59
CA LEU A 48 6.27 -16.11 12.26
C LEU A 48 4.93 -16.53 12.87
N VAL A 49 4.34 -15.64 13.68
CA VAL A 49 3.09 -15.88 14.41
C VAL A 49 1.97 -15.03 13.84
N ASP A 50 0.84 -15.67 13.45
CA ASP A 50 -0.35 -14.91 13.02
C ASP A 50 -0.95 -14.17 14.22
N ILE A 51 -1.15 -12.86 14.05
CA ILE A 51 -1.74 -11.99 15.06
C ILE A 51 -2.90 -11.18 14.50
N ARG A 52 -3.90 -10.97 15.34
CA ARG A 52 -5.08 -10.17 15.03
C ARG A 52 -5.29 -9.11 16.11
N GLY A 53 -6.18 -8.18 15.87
CA GLY A 53 -6.53 -7.10 16.77
C GLY A 53 -6.05 -5.72 16.31
N ASN A 54 -6.29 -4.70 17.13
CA ASN A 54 -5.81 -3.35 16.90
C ASN A 54 -4.30 -3.20 17.23
N VAL A 55 -3.75 -2.00 17.05
CA VAL A 55 -2.33 -1.72 17.26
C VAL A 55 -1.92 -2.04 18.70
N GLN A 56 -2.67 -1.56 19.71
CA GLN A 56 -2.34 -1.77 21.12
C GLN A 56 -2.37 -3.25 21.50
N THR A 57 -3.38 -4.00 21.04
CA THR A 57 -3.46 -5.45 21.28
C THR A 57 -2.26 -6.20 20.71
N ARG A 58 -1.76 -5.78 19.56
CA ARG A 58 -0.59 -6.40 18.92
C ARG A 58 0.70 -6.02 19.63
N LEU A 59 0.87 -4.75 20.04
CA LEU A 59 2.03 -4.28 20.80
C LEU A 59 2.13 -4.97 22.15
N ALA A 60 1.02 -5.20 22.84
CA ALA A 60 0.97 -5.90 24.12
C ALA A 60 1.49 -7.36 24.08
N ARG A 61 1.67 -7.93 22.87
CA ARG A 61 2.31 -9.23 22.66
C ARG A 61 3.84 -9.18 22.83
N VAL A 62 4.44 -7.97 22.80
CA VAL A 62 5.89 -7.78 22.94
C VAL A 62 6.18 -7.24 24.33
N PRO A 63 7.05 -7.89 25.14
CA PRO A 63 7.41 -7.41 26.47
C PRO A 63 7.95 -5.97 26.44
N GLY A 64 7.45 -5.14 27.35
CA GLY A 64 7.86 -3.73 27.49
C GLY A 64 7.20 -2.76 26.50
N LEU A 65 6.36 -3.24 25.59
CA LEU A 65 5.59 -2.41 24.65
C LEU A 65 4.10 -2.35 25.01
N GLU A 66 3.72 -2.80 26.18
CA GLU A 66 2.36 -2.72 26.67
C GLU A 66 1.94 -1.26 26.85
N GLN A 67 1.01 -0.81 26.06
CA GLN A 67 0.40 0.53 26.24
C GLN A 67 -0.71 0.40 27.28
N HIS A 68 -0.65 1.20 28.34
CA HIS A 68 -1.75 1.34 29.29
C HIS A 68 -2.80 2.26 28.62
N ASP A 69 -3.82 1.65 28.04
CA ASP A 69 -4.98 2.38 27.53
C ASP A 69 -6.10 2.24 28.58
N ASP A 70 -6.35 3.31 29.32
CA ASP A 70 -7.44 3.39 30.31
C ASP A 70 -8.84 3.29 29.64
N HIS A 71 -8.92 3.38 28.30
CA HIS A 71 -10.17 3.45 27.55
C HIS A 71 -10.50 2.17 26.76
N ALA A 72 -9.56 1.23 26.60
CA ALA A 72 -9.80 -0.02 25.88
C ALA A 72 -9.18 -1.21 26.64
N PRO A 73 -9.93 -1.87 27.53
CA PRO A 73 -9.45 -3.11 28.15
C PRO A 73 -9.16 -4.13 27.06
N ALA A 74 -7.91 -4.62 27.01
CA ALA A 74 -7.56 -5.72 26.14
C ALA A 74 -8.55 -6.87 26.36
N ALA A 75 -9.02 -7.50 25.28
CA ALA A 75 -9.94 -8.62 25.38
C ALA A 75 -9.37 -9.67 26.36
N ALA A 76 -10.15 -10.01 27.36
CA ALA A 76 -9.73 -10.94 28.41
C ALA A 76 -9.27 -12.26 27.74
N GLY A 77 -8.02 -12.70 28.04
CA GLY A 77 -7.46 -13.93 27.51
C GLY A 77 -6.59 -13.77 26.26
N SER A 78 -6.33 -12.55 25.78
CA SER A 78 -5.33 -12.37 24.70
C SER A 78 -3.91 -12.65 25.20
N PRO A 79 -3.06 -13.37 24.44
CA PRO A 79 -1.65 -13.57 24.79
C PRO A 79 -0.92 -12.24 24.98
N ARG A 80 -0.02 -12.16 25.96
CA ARG A 80 0.82 -10.99 26.24
C ARG A 80 2.25 -11.41 26.44
N GLY A 81 3.20 -10.57 25.96
CA GLY A 81 4.62 -10.77 26.21
C GLY A 81 5.18 -12.10 25.68
N ASP A 82 4.55 -12.67 24.66
CA ASP A 82 4.91 -13.97 24.08
C ASP A 82 5.64 -13.85 22.74
N LEU A 83 5.88 -12.64 22.26
CA LEU A 83 6.59 -12.35 21.00
C LEU A 83 7.83 -11.51 21.25
N ASP A 84 8.86 -11.69 20.43
CA ASP A 84 10.06 -10.86 20.44
C ASP A 84 9.85 -9.55 19.71
N ALA A 85 8.97 -9.54 18.68
CA ALA A 85 8.64 -8.36 17.89
C ALA A 85 7.27 -8.49 17.19
N VAL A 86 6.74 -7.36 16.74
CA VAL A 86 5.60 -7.29 15.83
C VAL A 86 5.92 -6.36 14.66
N ILE A 87 5.30 -6.62 13.49
CA ILE A 87 5.40 -5.71 12.34
C ILE A 87 4.06 -5.03 12.09
N LEU A 88 4.09 -3.69 12.11
CA LEU A 88 2.95 -2.80 11.91
C LEU A 88 3.25 -1.81 10.78
N ALA A 89 2.26 -0.99 10.38
CA ALA A 89 2.51 0.12 9.46
C ALA A 89 2.93 1.36 10.25
N CYS A 90 4.00 2.05 9.84
CA CYS A 90 4.46 3.30 10.44
C CYS A 90 3.34 4.32 10.56
N ALA A 91 2.58 4.55 9.48
CA ALA A 91 1.47 5.51 9.48
C ALA A 91 0.43 5.27 10.59
N GLY A 92 0.18 4.01 10.97
CA GLY A 92 -0.73 3.67 12.06
C GLY A 92 -0.17 4.02 13.43
N LEU A 93 1.12 3.79 13.64
CA LEU A 93 1.82 4.11 14.89
C LEU A 93 1.97 5.63 15.05
N ASP A 94 2.44 6.32 14.00
CA ASP A 94 2.62 7.77 14.00
C ASP A 94 1.30 8.50 14.30
N ARG A 95 0.19 8.04 13.70
CA ARG A 95 -1.15 8.62 13.96
C ARG A 95 -1.61 8.46 15.41
N LEU A 96 -1.19 7.39 16.08
CA LEU A 96 -1.50 7.13 17.48
C LEU A 96 -0.50 7.76 18.45
N GLY A 97 0.55 8.46 17.97
CA GLY A 97 1.63 8.99 18.80
C GLY A 97 2.53 7.91 19.41
N LEU A 98 2.60 6.74 18.74
CA LEU A 98 3.35 5.56 19.17
C LEU A 98 4.64 5.36 18.37
N ASP A 99 5.19 6.42 17.80
CA ASP A 99 6.46 6.40 17.05
C ASP A 99 7.65 5.97 17.92
N HIS A 100 7.58 6.26 19.21
CA HIS A 100 8.61 5.91 20.21
C HIS A 100 8.76 4.39 20.43
N VAL A 101 7.79 3.55 20.06
CA VAL A 101 7.91 2.09 20.17
C VAL A 101 8.51 1.46 18.91
N ILE A 102 8.75 2.23 17.85
CA ILE A 102 9.35 1.76 16.60
C ILE A 102 10.86 1.57 16.83
N THR A 103 11.32 0.33 16.72
CA THR A 103 12.76 0.02 16.81
C THR A 103 13.45 0.08 15.46
N GLU A 104 12.68 -0.12 14.37
CA GLU A 104 13.17 0.03 13.01
C GLU A 104 12.02 0.41 12.05
N ARG A 105 12.24 1.44 11.24
CA ARG A 105 11.40 1.73 10.06
C ARG A 105 12.03 1.02 8.87
N ILE A 106 11.41 -0.09 8.45
CA ILE A 106 11.99 -0.98 7.44
C ILE A 106 11.98 -0.30 6.08
N ASP A 107 13.15 -0.25 5.43
CA ASP A 107 13.28 0.35 4.11
C ASP A 107 12.40 -0.39 3.08
N PRO A 108 11.68 0.32 2.18
CA PRO A 108 10.93 -0.29 1.10
C PRO A 108 11.77 -1.15 0.15
N GLU A 109 13.08 -0.94 0.10
CA GLU A 109 13.99 -1.82 -0.63
C GLU A 109 14.16 -3.18 0.07
N VAL A 110 14.03 -3.23 1.37
CA VAL A 110 14.07 -4.48 2.16
C VAL A 110 12.69 -5.13 2.19
N MET A 111 11.66 -4.37 2.51
CA MET A 111 10.29 -4.87 2.57
C MET A 111 9.34 -3.94 1.81
N VAL A 112 8.90 -4.39 0.63
CA VAL A 112 7.97 -3.61 -0.21
C VAL A 112 6.62 -3.48 0.52
N PRO A 113 6.12 -2.25 0.73
CA PRO A 113 4.88 -2.01 1.46
C PRO A 113 3.64 -2.53 0.73
N ALA A 114 2.51 -2.53 1.41
CA ALA A 114 1.23 -2.81 0.75
C ALA A 114 0.85 -1.68 -0.21
N PRO A 115 0.23 -1.99 -1.36
CA PRO A 115 -0.32 -0.96 -2.24
C PRO A 115 -1.25 -0.02 -1.46
N GLY A 116 -1.03 1.29 -1.59
CA GLY A 116 -1.76 2.32 -0.88
C GLY A 116 -1.41 2.46 0.60
N GLN A 117 -0.40 1.76 1.13
CA GLN A 117 -0.01 1.91 2.53
C GLN A 117 0.39 3.37 2.84
N GLY A 118 -0.16 3.94 3.91
CA GLY A 118 0.06 5.33 4.30
C GLY A 118 -0.83 6.35 3.59
N ALA A 119 -1.54 5.98 2.54
CA ALA A 119 -2.51 6.85 1.88
C ALA A 119 -3.89 6.76 2.55
N LEU A 120 -4.60 7.88 2.56
CA LEU A 120 -5.98 7.98 3.01
C LEU A 120 -6.91 8.16 1.82
N ALA A 121 -7.93 7.31 1.72
CA ALA A 121 -9.03 7.54 0.80
C ALA A 121 -10.09 8.42 1.48
N VAL A 122 -10.46 9.53 0.81
CA VAL A 122 -11.62 10.32 1.19
C VAL A 122 -12.79 9.85 0.34
N GLU A 123 -13.84 9.39 0.98
CA GLU A 123 -15.07 8.94 0.31
C GLU A 123 -16.14 10.02 0.41
N ILE A 124 -16.84 10.26 -0.69
CA ILE A 124 -18.04 11.09 -0.76
C ILE A 124 -19.20 10.27 -1.32
N ARG A 125 -20.44 10.73 -1.11
CA ARG A 125 -21.60 10.07 -1.70
C ARG A 125 -21.62 10.30 -3.21
N ALA A 126 -22.01 9.28 -3.98
CA ALA A 126 -22.13 9.39 -5.44
C ALA A 126 -23.09 10.51 -5.91
N GLU A 127 -24.09 10.83 -5.10
CA GLU A 127 -25.00 11.96 -5.32
C GLU A 127 -24.24 13.30 -5.31
N ASP A 128 -23.27 13.45 -4.39
CA ASP A 128 -22.46 14.67 -4.30
C ASP A 128 -21.46 14.75 -5.46
N GLU A 129 -20.93 13.62 -5.95
CA GLU A 129 -20.08 13.58 -7.16
C GLU A 129 -20.83 14.10 -8.39
N SER A 130 -22.08 13.70 -8.60
CA SER A 130 -22.88 14.18 -9.71
C SER A 130 -23.15 15.70 -9.69
N PHE A 131 -22.97 16.34 -8.54
CA PHE A 131 -23.08 17.78 -8.36
C PHE A 131 -21.76 18.54 -8.45
N LEU A 132 -20.60 17.84 -8.42
CA LEU A 132 -19.29 18.51 -8.49
C LEU A 132 -19.14 19.33 -9.77
N GLY A 133 -19.64 18.84 -10.91
CA GLY A 133 -19.68 19.63 -12.15
C GLY A 133 -20.58 20.89 -12.08
N ARG A 134 -21.55 20.93 -11.14
CA ARG A 134 -22.36 22.12 -10.87
C ARG A 134 -21.72 23.05 -9.84
N ALA A 135 -20.77 22.56 -9.05
CA ALA A 135 -20.04 23.33 -8.05
C ALA A 135 -19.28 24.51 -8.69
N LEU A 136 -18.80 24.31 -9.92
CA LEU A 136 -18.15 25.36 -10.73
C LEU A 136 -19.10 26.51 -11.07
N LEU A 137 -20.43 26.30 -11.02
CA LEU A 137 -21.44 27.32 -11.33
C LEU A 137 -21.86 28.13 -10.10
N ASP A 138 -21.69 27.59 -8.89
CA ASP A 138 -22.00 28.28 -7.63
C ASP A 138 -21.01 27.82 -6.54
N PRO A 139 -19.84 28.48 -6.41
CA PRO A 139 -18.82 28.14 -5.40
C PRO A 139 -19.31 28.30 -3.95
N GLU A 140 -20.32 29.12 -3.70
CA GLU A 140 -20.86 29.37 -2.37
C GLU A 140 -21.90 28.33 -1.93
N ALA A 141 -22.42 27.54 -2.88
CA ALA A 141 -23.29 26.43 -2.53
C ALA A 141 -22.56 25.37 -1.70
N PRO A 142 -23.28 24.57 -0.88
CA PRO A 142 -22.66 23.49 -0.08
C PRO A 142 -21.78 22.56 -0.92
N VAL A 143 -22.17 22.24 -2.13
CA VAL A 143 -21.40 21.38 -3.06
C VAL A 143 -20.14 22.10 -3.58
N GLY A 144 -20.21 23.42 -3.83
CA GLY A 144 -19.04 24.22 -4.21
C GLY A 144 -17.99 24.25 -3.11
N ARG A 145 -18.43 24.46 -1.85
CA ARG A 145 -17.52 24.40 -0.70
C ARG A 145 -16.95 23.00 -0.47
N LEU A 146 -17.73 21.93 -0.73
CA LEU A 146 -17.22 20.56 -0.67
C LEU A 146 -16.13 20.34 -1.70
N HIS A 147 -16.35 20.76 -2.95
CA HIS A 147 -15.36 20.67 -4.03
C HIS A 147 -14.07 21.39 -3.66
N ALA A 148 -14.15 22.67 -3.27
CA ALA A 148 -12.99 23.44 -2.85
C ALA A 148 -12.25 22.79 -1.65
N ALA A 149 -12.97 22.17 -0.70
CA ALA A 149 -12.36 21.46 0.40
C ALA A 149 -11.64 20.17 -0.05
N LEU A 150 -12.17 19.46 -1.05
CA LEU A 150 -11.53 18.28 -1.61
C LEU A 150 -10.25 18.65 -2.38
N GLU A 151 -10.29 19.70 -3.18
CA GLU A 151 -9.10 20.22 -3.89
C GLU A 151 -7.98 20.62 -2.92
N LEU A 152 -8.32 21.29 -1.80
CA LEU A 152 -7.34 21.70 -0.79
C LEU A 152 -6.65 20.53 -0.10
N VAL A 153 -7.27 19.36 -0.02
CA VAL A 153 -6.70 18.19 0.64
C VAL A 153 -6.14 17.16 -0.34
N ASP A 154 -6.41 17.30 -1.63
CA ASP A 154 -5.89 16.37 -2.64
C ASP A 154 -4.41 16.63 -2.89
N ASP A 155 -3.60 15.59 -2.75
CA ASP A 155 -2.19 15.56 -3.10
C ASP A 155 -2.04 14.73 -4.37
N ARG A 156 -1.78 15.42 -5.46
CA ARG A 156 -1.70 14.82 -6.80
C ARG A 156 -0.69 13.68 -6.86
N ASP A 157 0.48 13.86 -6.28
CA ASP A 157 1.55 12.85 -6.36
C ASP A 157 1.18 11.57 -5.60
N THR A 158 0.54 11.71 -4.44
CA THR A 158 -0.04 10.57 -3.70
C THR A 158 -1.11 9.86 -4.53
N HIS A 159 -2.00 10.62 -5.14
CA HIS A 159 -3.12 10.08 -5.91
C HIS A 159 -2.61 9.30 -7.14
N VAL A 160 -1.68 9.88 -7.91
CA VAL A 160 -1.02 9.25 -9.05
C VAL A 160 -0.28 7.96 -8.62
N ALA A 161 0.51 8.02 -7.54
CA ALA A 161 1.24 6.87 -7.03
C ALA A 161 0.29 5.72 -6.65
N VAL A 162 -0.76 6.01 -5.89
CA VAL A 162 -1.76 4.99 -5.48
C VAL A 162 -2.55 4.46 -6.68
N THR A 163 -2.78 5.26 -7.72
CA THR A 163 -3.41 4.80 -8.97
C THR A 163 -2.57 3.72 -9.64
N ALA A 164 -1.25 3.91 -9.77
CA ALA A 164 -0.36 2.88 -10.31
C ALA A 164 -0.36 1.59 -9.46
N GLU A 165 -0.25 1.73 -8.14
CA GLU A 165 -0.23 0.59 -7.21
C GLU A 165 -1.55 -0.22 -7.28
N ARG A 166 -2.69 0.47 -7.37
CA ARG A 166 -4.01 -0.18 -7.48
C ARG A 166 -4.26 -0.78 -8.86
N ALA A 167 -3.73 -0.18 -9.92
CA ALA A 167 -3.81 -0.74 -11.27
C ALA A 167 -3.11 -2.11 -11.34
N LEU A 168 -1.94 -2.24 -10.70
CA LEU A 168 -1.26 -3.53 -10.55
C LEU A 168 -2.15 -4.55 -9.84
N LEU A 169 -2.75 -4.21 -8.68
CA LEU A 169 -3.63 -5.14 -7.97
C LEU A 169 -4.85 -5.57 -8.79
N ARG A 170 -5.50 -4.60 -9.47
CA ARG A 170 -6.65 -4.89 -10.35
C ARG A 170 -6.24 -5.86 -11.47
N ARG A 171 -5.11 -5.61 -12.13
CA ARG A 171 -4.64 -6.45 -13.24
C ARG A 171 -4.23 -7.86 -12.81
N LEU A 172 -3.70 -8.00 -11.58
CA LEU A 172 -3.40 -9.31 -10.99
C LEU A 172 -4.63 -10.00 -10.36
N GLU A 173 -5.81 -9.37 -10.38
CA GLU A 173 -7.02 -9.84 -9.69
C GLU A 173 -6.77 -10.24 -8.22
N ALA A 174 -5.85 -9.55 -7.59
CA ALA A 174 -5.34 -9.89 -6.27
C ALA A 174 -6.19 -9.27 -5.17
N GLY A 175 -6.56 -10.08 -4.19
CA GLY A 175 -7.23 -9.62 -2.96
C GLY A 175 -6.25 -9.28 -1.83
N CYS A 176 -6.80 -8.83 -0.69
CA CYS A 176 -6.02 -8.45 0.51
C CYS A 176 -5.19 -9.61 1.10
N ALA A 177 -5.47 -10.86 0.73
CA ALA A 177 -4.75 -12.05 1.18
C ALA A 177 -3.56 -12.41 0.28
N ALA A 178 -3.37 -11.73 -0.84
CA ALA A 178 -2.26 -12.00 -1.73
C ALA A 178 -0.94 -11.43 -1.17
N PRO A 179 0.18 -12.16 -1.28
CA PRO A 179 1.49 -11.70 -0.85
C PRO A 179 2.12 -10.75 -1.90
N ILE A 180 1.46 -9.61 -2.10
CA ILE A 180 1.84 -8.59 -3.07
C ILE A 180 2.19 -7.30 -2.34
N GLY A 181 3.31 -6.69 -2.71
CA GLY A 181 3.73 -5.37 -2.32
C GLY A 181 3.87 -4.46 -3.53
N ALA A 182 3.60 -3.17 -3.36
CA ALA A 182 3.88 -2.17 -4.36
C ALA A 182 4.05 -0.79 -3.72
N VAL A 183 4.94 -0.02 -4.29
CA VAL A 183 5.13 1.40 -3.99
C VAL A 183 5.46 2.13 -5.27
N ALA A 184 4.74 3.21 -5.53
CA ALA A 184 5.05 4.14 -6.60
C ALA A 184 5.33 5.53 -6.04
N ARG A 185 6.01 6.37 -6.82
CA ARG A 185 6.28 7.76 -6.51
C ARG A 185 6.43 8.57 -7.78
N VAL A 186 6.02 9.84 -7.70
CA VAL A 186 6.30 10.83 -8.74
C VAL A 186 7.64 11.48 -8.38
N THR A 187 8.51 11.65 -9.34
CA THR A 187 9.85 12.25 -9.18
C THR A 187 10.11 13.22 -10.31
N ASP A 188 11.08 14.09 -10.12
CA ASP A 188 11.60 14.92 -11.21
C ASP A 188 12.33 14.04 -12.22
N GLY A 189 11.92 14.11 -13.47
CA GLY A 189 12.55 13.42 -14.57
C GLY A 189 13.42 14.31 -15.45
N GLU A 190 13.71 13.85 -16.65
CA GLU A 190 14.54 14.60 -17.61
C GLU A 190 13.84 15.87 -18.08
N ALA A 191 14.62 16.94 -18.28
CA ALA A 191 14.16 18.25 -18.75
C ALA A 191 13.04 18.87 -17.90
N GLY A 192 12.91 18.48 -16.61
CA GLY A 192 11.87 18.98 -15.70
C GLY A 192 10.48 18.36 -15.92
N ALA A 193 10.35 17.39 -16.79
CA ALA A 193 9.10 16.65 -16.94
C ALA A 193 8.99 15.57 -15.83
N PRO A 194 7.78 15.25 -15.32
CA PRO A 194 7.60 14.26 -14.28
C PRO A 194 7.96 12.85 -14.74
N ARG A 195 8.41 12.03 -13.78
CA ARG A 195 8.65 10.61 -13.94
C ARG A 195 7.89 9.84 -12.86
N ILE A 196 7.23 8.76 -13.23
CA ILE A 196 6.62 7.85 -12.27
C ILE A 196 7.51 6.62 -12.16
N GLU A 197 7.95 6.32 -10.94
CA GLU A 197 8.72 5.12 -10.63
C GLU A 197 7.86 4.20 -9.78
N MET A 198 7.91 2.89 -10.05
CA MET A 198 7.18 1.88 -9.30
C MET A 198 8.06 0.68 -9.02
N THR A 199 8.15 0.30 -7.74
CA THR A 199 8.70 -0.99 -7.31
C THR A 199 7.57 -1.86 -6.80
N ALA A 200 7.49 -3.08 -7.31
CA ALA A 200 6.51 -4.06 -6.88
C ALA A 200 7.14 -5.42 -6.64
N MET A 201 6.47 -6.25 -5.84
CA MET A 201 6.85 -7.63 -5.61
C MET A 201 5.64 -8.54 -5.51
N VAL A 202 5.82 -9.78 -5.94
CA VAL A 202 4.88 -10.90 -5.77
C VAL A 202 5.68 -12.06 -5.20
N ALA A 203 5.18 -12.73 -4.17
CA ALA A 203 5.90 -13.81 -3.52
C ALA A 203 5.03 -15.06 -3.31
N ALA A 204 5.65 -16.21 -3.16
CA ALA A 204 5.03 -17.38 -2.59
C ALA A 204 4.85 -17.19 -1.07
N LEU A 205 3.74 -17.67 -0.50
CA LEU A 205 3.43 -17.51 0.94
C LEU A 205 4.48 -18.12 1.87
N ASP A 206 5.18 -19.13 1.40
CA ASP A 206 6.27 -19.79 2.13
C ASP A 206 7.63 -19.07 1.99
N GLY A 207 7.70 -17.98 1.22
CA GLY A 207 8.91 -17.23 0.97
C GLY A 207 9.90 -17.90 0.00
N SER A 208 9.58 -19.07 -0.55
CA SER A 208 10.47 -19.85 -1.43
C SER A 208 10.77 -19.16 -2.75
N ARG A 209 9.88 -18.27 -3.20
CA ARG A 209 10.05 -17.49 -4.42
C ARG A 209 9.54 -16.07 -4.22
N VAL A 210 10.36 -15.10 -4.55
CA VAL A 210 10.02 -13.68 -4.57
C VAL A 210 10.39 -13.12 -5.93
N LEU A 211 9.40 -12.60 -6.64
CA LEU A 211 9.59 -11.83 -7.87
C LEU A 211 9.54 -10.36 -7.52
N ARG A 212 10.52 -9.58 -7.94
CA ARG A 212 10.57 -8.13 -7.74
C ARG A 212 10.86 -7.43 -9.05
N ARG A 213 10.16 -6.32 -9.29
CA ARG A 213 10.32 -5.48 -10.47
C ARG A 213 10.32 -4.02 -10.07
N THR A 214 11.21 -3.27 -10.70
CA THR A 214 11.18 -1.81 -10.68
C THR A 214 11.05 -1.35 -12.12
N SER A 215 10.06 -0.53 -12.40
CA SER A 215 9.80 0.06 -13.71
C SER A 215 9.48 1.53 -13.54
N SER A 216 9.67 2.30 -14.60
CA SER A 216 9.35 3.71 -14.59
C SER A 216 8.86 4.16 -15.95
N VAL A 217 8.08 5.22 -15.96
CA VAL A 217 7.65 5.93 -17.17
C VAL A 217 8.05 7.38 -17.03
N GLN A 218 8.76 7.89 -18.04
CA GLN A 218 9.07 9.31 -18.19
C GLN A 218 7.94 9.95 -19.00
N LEU A 219 7.36 11.03 -18.50
CA LEU A 219 6.37 11.79 -19.27
C LEU A 219 7.06 12.72 -20.26
N ASP A 220 6.36 13.04 -21.31
CA ASP A 220 6.77 14.11 -22.22
C ASP A 220 6.59 15.49 -21.54
N PRO A 221 7.38 16.48 -21.91
CA PRO A 221 7.14 17.86 -21.48
C PRO A 221 5.77 18.36 -21.93
N VAL A 222 5.19 19.28 -21.14
CA VAL A 222 3.93 19.95 -21.53
C VAL A 222 4.05 20.51 -22.95
N PRO A 223 3.10 20.24 -23.84
CA PRO A 223 3.15 20.71 -25.24
C PRO A 223 3.25 22.23 -25.33
N ALA A 224 4.00 22.72 -26.31
CA ALA A 224 4.29 24.13 -26.47
C ALA A 224 3.03 25.01 -26.72
N ASP A 225 1.99 24.44 -27.26
CA ASP A 225 0.69 25.09 -27.51
C ASP A 225 -0.16 25.21 -26.22
N VAL A 226 0.15 24.44 -25.18
CA VAL A 226 -0.54 24.46 -23.88
C VAL A 226 0.22 25.26 -22.83
N VAL A 227 1.56 25.34 -22.94
CA VAL A 227 2.46 26.01 -21.97
C VAL A 227 2.07 27.48 -21.70
N GLY A 228 1.43 28.14 -22.65
CA GLY A 228 0.97 29.53 -22.52
C GLY A 228 -0.25 29.74 -21.62
N ASP A 229 -0.97 28.68 -21.29
CA ASP A 229 -2.13 28.68 -20.41
C ASP A 229 -1.86 27.76 -19.20
N PRO A 230 -1.59 28.34 -18.01
CA PRO A 230 -1.26 27.53 -16.82
C PRO A 230 -2.35 26.54 -16.41
N ALA A 231 -3.63 26.89 -16.59
CA ALA A 231 -4.74 26.02 -16.22
C ALA A 231 -4.83 24.81 -17.18
N ALA A 232 -4.70 25.07 -18.48
CA ALA A 232 -4.69 24.00 -19.50
C ALA A 232 -3.43 23.10 -19.35
N ALA A 233 -2.31 23.68 -18.98
CA ALA A 233 -1.08 22.93 -18.72
C ALA A 233 -1.20 22.00 -17.50
N ASP A 234 -1.85 22.47 -16.44
CA ASP A 234 -2.09 21.68 -15.22
C ASP A 234 -3.09 20.54 -15.49
N GLU A 235 -4.18 20.80 -16.18
CA GLU A 235 -5.17 19.79 -16.60
C GLU A 235 -4.52 18.72 -17.50
N TRP A 236 -3.75 19.13 -18.49
CA TRP A 236 -3.04 18.22 -19.38
C TRP A 236 -2.06 17.33 -18.60
N LEU A 237 -1.33 17.94 -17.67
CA LEU A 237 -0.35 17.21 -16.85
C LEU A 237 -1.03 16.20 -15.93
N GLU A 238 -2.14 16.58 -15.31
CA GLU A 238 -2.92 15.71 -14.43
C GLU A 238 -3.44 14.49 -15.19
N ASP A 239 -4.14 14.70 -16.31
CA ASP A 239 -4.67 13.62 -17.14
C ASP A 239 -3.55 12.68 -17.62
N THR A 240 -2.44 13.25 -18.08
CA THR A 240 -1.30 12.48 -18.57
C THR A 240 -0.67 11.63 -17.47
N LEU A 241 -0.53 12.17 -16.26
CA LEU A 241 -0.01 11.45 -15.10
C LEU A 241 -0.89 10.25 -14.71
N PHE A 242 -2.21 10.42 -14.65
CA PHE A 242 -3.11 9.34 -14.29
C PHE A 242 -3.14 8.22 -15.33
N VAL A 243 -3.16 8.55 -16.61
CA VAL A 243 -3.08 7.57 -17.70
C VAL A 243 -1.76 6.80 -17.66
N ALA A 244 -0.65 7.50 -17.46
CA ALA A 244 0.67 6.89 -17.37
C ALA A 244 0.80 6.00 -16.12
N ALA A 245 0.25 6.42 -14.98
CA ALA A 245 0.25 5.66 -13.74
C ALA A 245 -0.52 4.35 -13.88
N GLU A 246 -1.72 4.40 -14.46
CA GLU A 246 -2.51 3.20 -14.70
C GLU A 246 -1.80 2.24 -15.66
N ALA A 247 -1.27 2.75 -16.77
CA ALA A 247 -0.52 1.96 -17.74
C ALA A 247 0.73 1.32 -17.13
N LEU A 248 1.47 2.04 -16.27
CA LEU A 248 2.64 1.51 -15.55
C LEU A 248 2.26 0.36 -14.63
N GLY A 249 1.20 0.51 -13.84
CA GLY A 249 0.70 -0.54 -12.94
C GLY A 249 0.29 -1.81 -13.68
N VAL A 250 -0.43 -1.66 -14.80
CA VAL A 250 -0.81 -2.78 -15.68
C VAL A 250 0.42 -3.44 -16.29
N HIS A 251 1.37 -2.65 -16.81
CA HIS A 251 2.60 -3.16 -17.40
C HIS A 251 3.42 -4.00 -16.42
N VAL A 252 3.62 -3.53 -15.19
CA VAL A 252 4.34 -4.27 -14.16
C VAL A 252 3.61 -5.56 -13.79
N ALA A 253 2.28 -5.54 -13.72
CA ALA A 253 1.48 -6.74 -13.48
C ALA A 253 1.67 -7.78 -14.59
N GLU A 254 1.69 -7.36 -15.85
CA GLU A 254 1.90 -8.25 -17.00
C GLU A 254 3.29 -8.88 -17.02
N GLN A 255 4.32 -8.15 -16.59
CA GLN A 255 5.65 -8.72 -16.39
C GLN A 255 5.62 -9.84 -15.35
N PHE A 256 4.92 -9.68 -14.23
CA PHE A 256 4.79 -10.74 -13.23
C PHE A 256 4.02 -11.95 -13.77
N VAL A 257 2.93 -11.75 -14.50
CA VAL A 257 2.17 -12.85 -15.14
C VAL A 257 3.05 -13.61 -16.12
N ALA A 258 3.82 -12.90 -16.94
CA ALA A 258 4.75 -13.52 -17.90
C ALA A 258 5.84 -14.38 -17.21
N GLU A 259 6.18 -14.08 -15.96
CA GLU A 259 7.13 -14.84 -15.14
C GLU A 259 6.49 -15.94 -14.29
N GLY A 260 5.19 -16.16 -14.46
CA GLY A 260 4.45 -17.20 -13.77
C GLY A 260 4.05 -16.83 -12.34
N ALA A 261 3.82 -15.56 -12.03
CA ALA A 261 3.29 -15.12 -10.75
C ALA A 261 1.88 -15.67 -10.49
N ASP A 262 1.10 -15.88 -11.54
CA ASP A 262 -0.23 -16.49 -11.50
C ASP A 262 -0.21 -17.96 -11.02
N LEU A 263 0.94 -18.61 -11.11
CA LEU A 263 1.15 -19.98 -10.63
C LEU A 263 1.55 -20.04 -9.15
N LEU A 264 1.82 -18.90 -8.50
CA LEU A 264 2.19 -18.87 -7.08
C LEU A 264 0.92 -19.01 -6.23
N PRO A 265 0.86 -19.97 -5.30
CA PRO A 265 -0.31 -20.17 -4.44
C PRO A 265 -0.71 -18.91 -3.68
N GLY A 266 -1.97 -18.49 -3.80
CA GLY A 266 -2.55 -17.36 -3.09
C GLY A 266 -2.29 -15.99 -3.70
N THR A 267 -1.65 -15.90 -4.88
CA THR A 267 -1.30 -14.60 -5.49
C THR A 267 -2.36 -14.04 -6.42
N VAL A 268 -3.04 -14.88 -7.19
CA VAL A 268 -4.04 -14.45 -8.19
C VAL A 268 -5.29 -15.33 -8.05
N ARG A 269 -6.47 -14.74 -8.06
CA ARG A 269 -7.70 -15.50 -8.33
C ARG A 269 -7.69 -15.81 -9.83
N GLY A 270 -7.65 -17.09 -10.16
CA GLY A 270 -7.41 -17.61 -11.49
C GLY A 270 -7.98 -16.75 -12.62
N VAL A 271 -7.11 -16.32 -13.49
CA VAL A 271 -7.51 -15.93 -14.84
C VAL A 271 -8.20 -17.14 -15.44
N ASP A 272 -9.49 -17.00 -15.73
CA ASP A 272 -10.32 -18.03 -16.36
C ASP A 272 -9.63 -18.44 -17.68
N ARG A 273 -8.84 -19.52 -17.61
CA ARG A 273 -8.29 -20.17 -18.79
C ARG A 273 -9.40 -21.04 -19.34
N GLY A 274 -10.43 -20.48 -19.92
CA GLY A 274 -11.38 -21.10 -20.83
C GLY A 274 -11.69 -22.61 -20.77
N ASP A 275 -11.36 -23.27 -19.70
CA ASP A 275 -11.58 -24.70 -19.48
C ASP A 275 -12.89 -24.86 -18.69
N GLY A 276 -14.00 -24.74 -19.41
CA GLY A 276 -15.38 -24.77 -19.01
C GLY A 276 -15.81 -25.83 -17.96
N ALA A 277 -15.16 -25.87 -16.81
CA ALA A 277 -15.62 -26.65 -15.67
C ALA A 277 -16.54 -25.78 -14.78
N PRO A 278 -17.80 -26.21 -14.49
CA PRO A 278 -18.73 -25.47 -13.66
C PRO A 278 -18.17 -25.34 -12.21
N ARG A 279 -18.36 -24.17 -11.61
CA ARG A 279 -18.01 -23.91 -10.21
C ARG A 279 -18.95 -24.70 -9.29
N PRO A 280 -18.47 -25.19 -8.13
CA PRO A 280 -19.31 -26.01 -7.22
C PRO A 280 -20.51 -25.29 -6.61
N ASP A 281 -20.66 -23.98 -6.81
CA ASP A 281 -21.70 -23.14 -6.21
C ASP A 281 -22.65 -22.48 -7.23
N ASP A 282 -22.67 -22.88 -8.50
CA ASP A 282 -23.67 -22.42 -9.46
C ASP A 282 -25.00 -23.16 -9.22
N PRO A 283 -26.10 -22.42 -8.96
CA PRO A 283 -27.42 -23.07 -8.80
C PRO A 283 -27.90 -23.63 -10.12
N ALA A 284 -28.42 -24.87 -10.05
CA ALA A 284 -28.99 -25.59 -11.16
C ALA A 284 -30.31 -24.98 -11.68
#